data_b90b9a7ac77e36003f3142659f4d92bf
#
_entry.id   b90b9a7ac77e36003f3142659f4d92bf
#
_cell.length_a   1.000
_cell.length_b   1.000
_cell.length_c   1.000
_cell.angle_alpha   90.00
_cell.angle_beta   90.00
_cell.angle_gamma   90.00
#
_symmetry.space_group_name_H-M   'P 1'
#
loop_
_entity.id
_entity.type
_entity.pdbx_description
1 polymer ?
#
loop_
_entity_poly.entity_id
_entity_poly.type
_entity_poly.pdbx_seq_one_letter_code
_entity_poly.pdbx_strand_id
1 'polypeptide(L)'
;MKHFAYLLPVCCLLFAACRKDSPATEIIPTPRSVKAGQGTFDLGGGIRIAPADPLLRPAADYLAQLLREEDVAAAQDAGNANLSLELDPRLPQQGYTLKITPARIELRGGSCEGVVSAAASLRQLLWSGKGSLPALEIDDAPRFAYRGMMLDVA
;
A
#
# COMPACT_ATOMS: atom_id res chain seq x y z
N MET A 1 55.75 -18.93 -10.10
CA MET A 1 54.78 -17.98 -10.66
C MET A 1 53.45 -18.67 -10.93
N LYS A 2 52.74 -19.19 -9.92
CA LYS A 2 51.45 -19.94 -10.07
C LYS A 2 50.35 -19.53 -9.08
N HIS A 3 50.49 -18.42 -8.35
CA HIS A 3 49.53 -18.01 -7.28
C HIS A 3 48.75 -16.72 -7.58
N PHE A 4 48.81 -16.17 -8.82
CA PHE A 4 48.15 -14.91 -9.18
C PHE A 4 46.76 -15.08 -9.83
N ALA A 5 46.33 -16.31 -10.09
CA ALA A 5 45.08 -16.57 -10.86
C ALA A 5 43.81 -16.70 -10.04
N TYR A 6 43.86 -16.68 -8.70
CA TYR A 6 42.67 -16.91 -7.83
C TYR A 6 42.08 -15.65 -7.22
N LEU A 7 42.68 -14.47 -7.44
CA LEU A 7 42.20 -13.21 -6.84
C LEU A 7 41.11 -12.48 -7.65
N LEU A 8 40.93 -12.83 -8.93
CA LEU A 8 39.96 -12.17 -9.78
C LEU A 8 38.49 -12.55 -9.61
N PRO A 9 38.09 -13.79 -9.21
CA PRO A 9 36.66 -14.11 -9.08
C PRO A 9 36.02 -13.63 -7.77
N VAL A 10 36.81 -13.27 -6.73
CA VAL A 10 36.24 -12.81 -5.44
C VAL A 10 35.76 -11.36 -5.49
N CYS A 11 36.31 -10.54 -6.36
CA CYS A 11 35.94 -9.12 -6.47
C CYS A 11 34.58 -8.90 -7.17
N CYS A 12 34.11 -9.85 -8.00
CA CYS A 12 32.83 -9.73 -8.70
C CYS A 12 31.58 -10.03 -7.83
N LEU A 13 31.75 -10.65 -6.67
CA LEU A 13 30.63 -10.99 -5.79
C LEU A 13 30.20 -9.85 -4.86
N LEU A 14 30.98 -8.76 -4.77
CA LEU A 14 30.69 -7.64 -3.86
C LEU A 14 29.81 -6.54 -4.48
N PHE A 15 29.49 -6.59 -5.77
CA PHE A 15 28.66 -5.58 -6.44
C PHE A 15 27.18 -5.92 -6.55
N ALA A 16 26.71 -7.03 -6.00
CA ALA A 16 25.30 -7.44 -6.09
C ALA A 16 24.39 -6.85 -5.00
N ALA A 17 24.89 -5.94 -4.17
CA ALA A 17 24.07 -5.24 -3.15
C ALA A 17 23.55 -3.89 -3.67
N CYS A 18 23.04 -3.83 -4.89
CA CYS A 18 22.20 -2.71 -5.30
C CYS A 18 20.87 -2.87 -4.56
N ARG A 19 20.70 -2.18 -3.42
CA ARG A 19 19.39 -2.00 -2.80
C ARG A 19 18.53 -1.31 -3.85
N LYS A 20 17.62 -2.05 -4.45
CA LYS A 20 16.48 -1.48 -5.15
C LYS A 20 15.72 -0.68 -4.09
N ASP A 21 15.69 0.63 -4.23
CA ASP A 21 14.84 1.47 -3.38
C ASP A 21 13.43 0.90 -3.44
N SER A 22 12.88 0.60 -2.27
CA SER A 22 11.52 0.06 -2.19
C SER A 22 10.57 1.17 -2.61
N PRO A 23 9.65 0.96 -3.57
CA PRO A 23 8.69 1.98 -4.00
C PRO A 23 7.81 2.50 -2.84
N ALA A 24 7.82 1.81 -1.72
CA ALA A 24 7.16 2.25 -0.48
C ALA A 24 7.82 3.46 0.21
N THR A 25 9.02 3.89 -0.23
CA THR A 25 9.68 5.11 0.29
C THR A 25 9.11 6.39 -0.30
N GLU A 26 8.24 6.31 -1.31
CA GLU A 26 7.66 7.48 -1.99
C GLU A 26 6.32 7.93 -1.39
N ILE A 27 5.78 7.24 -0.37
CA ILE A 27 4.53 7.63 0.29
C ILE A 27 4.75 8.87 1.17
N ILE A 28 3.94 9.90 0.95
CA ILE A 28 4.00 11.18 1.66
C ILE A 28 2.67 11.42 2.40
N PRO A 29 2.69 11.66 3.71
CA PRO A 29 3.86 11.60 4.61
C PRO A 29 4.38 10.16 4.77
N THR A 30 5.66 10.03 5.14
CA THR A 30 6.28 8.71 5.33
C THR A 30 5.57 7.93 6.44
N PRO A 31 5.07 6.71 6.16
CA PRO A 31 4.42 5.87 7.15
C PRO A 31 5.34 5.47 8.31
N ARG A 32 4.77 5.13 9.46
CA ARG A 32 5.52 4.67 10.64
C ARG A 32 6.34 3.41 10.37
N SER A 33 5.77 2.49 9.62
CA SER A 33 6.42 1.22 9.29
C SER A 33 6.04 0.78 7.89
N VAL A 34 7.04 0.39 7.11
CA VAL A 34 6.85 -0.26 5.81
C VAL A 34 7.73 -1.49 5.77
N LYS A 35 7.13 -2.64 5.52
CA LYS A 35 7.82 -3.92 5.35
C LYS A 35 7.64 -4.41 3.92
N ALA A 36 8.73 -4.57 3.20
CA ALA A 36 8.69 -5.15 1.87
C ALA A 36 8.31 -6.64 1.94
N GLY A 37 7.40 -7.05 1.06
CA GLY A 37 7.04 -8.45 0.82
C GLY A 37 7.72 -9.00 -0.44
N GLN A 38 7.32 -10.21 -0.83
CA GLN A 38 7.83 -10.84 -2.05
C GLN A 38 6.74 -10.91 -3.12
N GLY A 39 7.10 -10.56 -4.36
CA GLY A 39 6.21 -10.57 -5.51
C GLY A 39 5.43 -9.28 -5.71
N THR A 40 4.49 -9.31 -6.64
CA THR A 40 3.67 -8.17 -7.06
C THR A 40 2.22 -8.59 -7.21
N PHE A 41 1.29 -7.68 -6.94
CA PHE A 41 -0.14 -7.81 -7.25
C PHE A 41 -0.39 -7.25 -8.65
N ASP A 42 -1.00 -8.04 -9.52
CA ASP A 42 -1.34 -7.61 -10.89
C ASP A 42 -2.65 -6.81 -10.89
N LEU A 43 -2.62 -5.62 -11.47
CA LEU A 43 -3.79 -4.74 -11.63
C LEU A 43 -4.59 -5.02 -12.90
N GLY A 44 -4.02 -5.76 -13.87
CA GLY A 44 -4.67 -6.05 -15.16
C GLY A 44 -5.95 -6.86 -15.03
N GLY A 45 -6.10 -7.64 -13.96
CA GLY A 45 -7.33 -8.37 -13.64
C GLY A 45 -8.45 -7.52 -13.02
N GLY A 46 -8.21 -6.24 -12.77
CA GLY A 46 -9.10 -5.34 -12.05
C GLY A 46 -9.19 -5.62 -10.56
N ILE A 47 -9.79 -4.69 -9.83
CA ILE A 47 -9.98 -4.78 -8.38
C ILE A 47 -11.46 -5.04 -8.07
N ARG A 48 -11.72 -6.09 -7.28
CA ARG A 48 -13.03 -6.44 -6.75
C ARG A 48 -13.04 -6.22 -5.25
N ILE A 49 -13.83 -5.22 -4.83
CA ILE A 49 -13.85 -4.70 -3.46
C ILE A 49 -14.95 -5.40 -2.66
N ALA A 50 -14.62 -5.92 -1.47
CA ALA A 50 -15.59 -6.39 -0.50
C ALA A 50 -15.41 -5.66 0.84
N PRO A 51 -16.36 -4.79 1.23
CA PRO A 51 -16.43 -4.30 2.60
C PRO A 51 -16.92 -5.42 3.52
N ALA A 52 -16.17 -5.73 4.59
CA ALA A 52 -16.58 -6.72 5.59
C ALA A 52 -17.71 -6.21 6.50
N ASP A 53 -17.87 -4.89 6.62
CA ASP A 53 -18.88 -4.23 7.43
C ASP A 53 -19.68 -3.24 6.58
N PRO A 54 -21.03 -3.17 6.72
CA PRO A 54 -21.86 -2.18 6.05
C PRO A 54 -21.44 -0.72 6.30
N LEU A 55 -20.85 -0.43 7.45
CA LEU A 55 -20.31 0.89 7.79
C LEU A 55 -19.14 1.31 6.86
N LEU A 56 -18.49 0.36 6.21
CA LEU A 56 -17.41 0.61 5.27
C LEU A 56 -17.87 0.84 3.82
N ARG A 57 -19.19 0.78 3.54
CA ARG A 57 -19.69 1.05 2.18
C ARG A 57 -19.25 2.41 1.62
N PRO A 58 -19.34 3.53 2.37
CA PRO A 58 -18.86 4.82 1.86
C PRO A 58 -17.36 4.80 1.52
N ALA A 59 -16.55 4.11 2.31
CA ALA A 59 -15.12 3.93 2.03
C ALA A 59 -14.89 3.06 0.79
N ALA A 60 -15.70 2.02 0.58
CA ALA A 60 -15.63 1.17 -0.61
C ALA A 60 -16.03 1.94 -1.88
N ASP A 61 -17.08 2.77 -1.82
CA ASP A 61 -17.51 3.64 -2.92
C ASP A 61 -16.42 4.66 -3.27
N TYR A 62 -15.85 5.32 -2.27
CA TYR A 62 -14.73 6.23 -2.44
C TYR A 62 -13.52 5.54 -3.08
N LEU A 63 -13.14 4.36 -2.58
CA LEU A 63 -12.03 3.60 -3.12
C LEU A 63 -12.28 3.17 -4.57
N ALA A 64 -13.50 2.72 -4.90
CA ALA A 64 -13.87 2.36 -6.26
C ALA A 64 -13.80 3.55 -7.23
N GLN A 65 -14.18 4.74 -6.77
CA GLN A 65 -14.03 5.97 -7.56
C GLN A 65 -12.55 6.30 -7.76
N LEU A 66 -11.76 6.28 -6.69
CA LEU A 66 -10.32 6.57 -6.69
C LEU A 66 -9.57 5.64 -7.65
N LEU A 67 -9.87 4.34 -7.64
CA LEU A 67 -9.26 3.37 -8.55
C LEU A 67 -9.57 3.67 -10.01
N ARG A 68 -10.83 4.07 -10.32
CA ARG A 68 -11.21 4.46 -11.68
C ARG A 68 -10.51 5.74 -12.14
N GLU A 69 -10.27 6.70 -11.25
CA GLU A 69 -9.49 7.91 -11.54
C GLU A 69 -8.03 7.60 -11.91
N GLU A 70 -7.51 6.47 -11.42
CA GLU A 70 -6.17 5.97 -11.73
C GLU A 70 -6.17 4.89 -12.85
N ASP A 71 -7.21 4.85 -13.66
CA ASP A 71 -7.38 3.91 -14.79
C ASP A 71 -7.37 2.42 -14.37
N VAL A 72 -7.71 2.12 -13.14
CA VAL A 72 -7.84 0.74 -12.63
C VAL A 72 -9.32 0.34 -12.61
N ALA A 73 -9.65 -0.73 -13.33
CA ALA A 73 -11.01 -1.29 -13.31
C ALA A 73 -11.39 -1.71 -11.89
N ALA A 74 -12.51 -1.18 -11.38
CA ALA A 74 -12.96 -1.46 -10.02
C ALA A 74 -14.46 -1.75 -9.97
N ALA A 75 -14.82 -2.82 -9.26
CA ALA A 75 -16.19 -3.23 -8.99
C ALA A 75 -16.36 -3.67 -7.53
N GLN A 76 -17.59 -3.61 -7.03
CA GLN A 76 -17.93 -4.22 -5.74
C GLN A 76 -18.47 -5.63 -6.00
N ASP A 77 -17.73 -6.64 -5.54
CA ASP A 77 -18.09 -8.05 -5.69
C ASP A 77 -17.57 -8.85 -4.47
N ALA A 78 -18.46 -9.12 -3.54
CA ALA A 78 -18.13 -9.85 -2.32
C ALA A 78 -17.80 -11.33 -2.57
N GLY A 79 -18.33 -11.93 -3.66
CA GLY A 79 -18.14 -13.35 -3.94
C GLY A 79 -16.77 -13.71 -4.51
N ASN A 80 -16.08 -12.73 -5.13
CA ASN A 80 -14.78 -12.97 -5.76
C ASN A 80 -13.81 -11.77 -5.52
N ALA A 81 -13.82 -11.27 -4.28
CA ALA A 81 -13.04 -10.11 -3.91
C ALA A 81 -11.53 -10.41 -3.85
N ASN A 82 -10.74 -9.50 -4.42
CA ASN A 82 -9.29 -9.48 -4.27
C ASN A 82 -8.80 -8.26 -3.47
N LEU A 83 -9.75 -7.42 -2.99
CA LEU A 83 -9.49 -6.35 -2.03
C LEU A 83 -10.56 -6.37 -0.94
N SER A 84 -10.13 -6.47 0.32
CA SER A 84 -11.00 -6.40 1.50
C SER A 84 -10.82 -5.09 2.26
N LEU A 85 -11.94 -4.58 2.82
CA LEU A 85 -11.98 -3.47 3.77
C LEU A 85 -12.49 -4.01 5.10
N GLU A 86 -11.75 -3.78 6.19
CA GLU A 86 -12.04 -4.33 7.50
C GLU A 86 -11.88 -3.27 8.60
N LEU A 87 -12.71 -3.35 9.66
CA LEU A 87 -12.48 -2.63 10.90
C LEU A 87 -11.67 -3.51 11.84
N ASP A 88 -10.60 -2.95 12.40
CA ASP A 88 -9.79 -3.60 13.44
C ASP A 88 -9.77 -2.72 14.70
N PRO A 89 -10.54 -3.06 15.74
CA PRO A 89 -10.63 -2.25 16.96
C PRO A 89 -9.32 -2.21 17.78
N ARG A 90 -8.33 -3.00 17.40
CA ARG A 90 -6.99 -2.97 18.05
C ARG A 90 -6.12 -1.82 17.52
N LEU A 91 -6.47 -1.27 16.35
CA LEU A 91 -5.78 -0.12 15.78
C LEU A 91 -6.27 1.18 16.45
N PRO A 92 -5.43 2.23 16.51
CA PRO A 92 -5.90 3.56 16.84
C PRO A 92 -7.04 4.00 15.92
N GLN A 93 -7.95 4.84 16.39
CA GLN A 93 -9.14 5.27 15.63
C GLN A 93 -8.81 5.70 14.19
N GLN A 94 -7.76 6.50 13.98
CA GLN A 94 -7.31 6.92 12.64
C GLN A 94 -6.10 6.11 12.13
N GLY A 95 -5.71 5.05 12.83
CA GLY A 95 -4.66 4.15 12.41
C GLY A 95 -5.15 3.17 11.36
N TYR A 96 -4.22 2.66 10.56
CA TYR A 96 -4.53 1.67 9.53
C TYR A 96 -3.36 0.71 9.27
N THR A 97 -3.69 -0.42 8.69
CA THR A 97 -2.74 -1.29 8.00
C THR A 97 -3.16 -1.48 6.55
N LEU A 98 -2.19 -1.44 5.64
CA LEU A 98 -2.35 -1.78 4.24
C LEU A 98 -1.41 -2.94 3.92
N LYS A 99 -1.98 -4.07 3.52
CA LYS A 99 -1.21 -5.25 3.16
C LYS A 99 -1.49 -5.63 1.71
N ILE A 100 -0.43 -5.72 0.92
CA ILE A 100 -0.46 -6.15 -0.47
C ILE A 100 0.32 -7.44 -0.59
N THR A 101 -0.32 -8.47 -1.12
CA THR A 101 0.27 -9.75 -1.50
C THR A 101 0.03 -10.01 -2.98
N PRO A 102 0.70 -10.94 -3.63
CA PRO A 102 0.41 -11.28 -5.02
C PRO A 102 -1.04 -11.72 -5.29
N ALA A 103 -1.76 -12.19 -4.25
CA ALA A 103 -3.12 -12.71 -4.38
C ALA A 103 -4.18 -11.66 -4.03
N ARG A 104 -3.91 -10.73 -3.10
CA ARG A 104 -4.94 -9.84 -2.55
C ARG A 104 -4.37 -8.61 -1.87
N ILE A 105 -5.25 -7.61 -1.72
CA ILE A 105 -5.02 -6.37 -0.97
C ILE A 105 -5.96 -6.35 0.24
N GLU A 106 -5.45 -6.02 1.42
CA GLU A 106 -6.21 -5.88 2.66
C GLU A 106 -6.00 -4.47 3.23
N LEU A 107 -7.10 -3.73 3.41
CA LEU A 107 -7.12 -2.43 4.09
C LEU A 107 -7.84 -2.61 5.42
N ARG A 108 -7.16 -2.37 6.53
CA ARG A 108 -7.75 -2.39 7.86
C ARG A 108 -7.58 -1.04 8.52
N GLY A 109 -8.62 -0.56 9.18
CA GLY A 109 -8.60 0.69 9.92
C GLY A 109 -9.22 0.54 11.30
N GLY A 110 -8.77 1.35 12.26
CA GLY A 110 -9.42 1.45 13.57
C GLY A 110 -10.81 2.10 13.50
N SER A 111 -11.09 2.80 12.39
CA SER A 111 -12.38 3.39 12.03
C SER A 111 -12.47 3.51 10.50
N CYS A 112 -13.59 4.03 10.00
CA CYS A 112 -13.78 4.35 8.58
C CYS A 112 -12.70 5.35 8.08
N GLU A 113 -12.33 6.36 8.89
CA GLU A 113 -11.27 7.31 8.54
C GLU A 113 -9.91 6.62 8.39
N GLY A 114 -9.62 5.62 9.24
CA GLY A 114 -8.41 4.80 9.11
C GLY A 114 -8.39 4.05 7.76
N VAL A 115 -9.50 3.44 7.36
CA VAL A 115 -9.62 2.75 6.06
C VAL A 115 -9.45 3.73 4.89
N VAL A 116 -10.02 4.94 4.97
CA VAL A 116 -9.83 5.99 3.96
C VAL A 116 -8.36 6.43 3.89
N SER A 117 -7.67 6.51 5.03
CA SER A 117 -6.22 6.81 5.04
C SER A 117 -5.40 5.70 4.37
N ALA A 118 -5.77 4.44 4.58
CA ALA A 118 -5.16 3.30 3.87
C ALA A 118 -5.39 3.39 2.34
N ALA A 119 -6.61 3.78 1.92
CA ALA A 119 -6.94 3.99 0.51
C ALA A 119 -6.10 5.11 -0.11
N ALA A 120 -5.85 6.20 0.62
CA ALA A 120 -4.98 7.29 0.16
C ALA A 120 -3.52 6.84 -0.02
N SER A 121 -3.02 5.96 0.85
CA SER A 121 -1.69 5.36 0.69
C SER A 121 -1.62 4.39 -0.49
N LEU A 122 -2.67 3.59 -0.71
CA LEU A 122 -2.80 2.73 -1.88
C LEU A 122 -2.76 3.56 -3.18
N ARG A 123 -3.46 4.71 -3.23
CA ARG A 123 -3.43 5.62 -4.38
C ARG A 123 -2.01 6.07 -4.72
N GLN A 124 -1.21 6.44 -3.73
CA GLN A 124 0.17 6.86 -3.98
C GLN A 124 1.03 5.72 -4.55
N LEU A 125 0.79 4.48 -4.13
CA LEU A 125 1.45 3.32 -4.71
C LEU A 125 1.02 3.07 -6.18
N LEU A 126 -0.22 3.39 -6.55
CA LEU A 126 -0.69 3.29 -7.93
C LEU A 126 0.06 4.25 -8.86
N TRP A 127 0.41 5.45 -8.39
CA TRP A 127 1.17 6.43 -9.20
C TRP A 127 2.58 5.94 -9.55
N SER A 128 3.22 5.16 -8.68
CA SER A 128 4.55 4.59 -8.94
C SER A 128 4.50 3.24 -9.65
N GLY A 129 3.35 2.54 -9.57
CA GLY A 129 3.14 1.19 -10.10
C GLY A 129 2.57 1.16 -11.51
N LYS A 130 3.37 0.78 -12.49
CA LYS A 130 2.93 0.61 -13.89
C LYS A 130 2.22 -0.74 -14.07
N GLY A 131 0.91 -0.82 -13.74
CA GLY A 131 0.10 -2.02 -13.93
C GLY A 131 0.26 -3.11 -12.89
N SER A 132 1.12 -2.93 -11.87
CA SER A 132 1.27 -3.85 -10.75
C SER A 132 1.70 -3.12 -9.47
N LEU A 133 1.36 -3.68 -8.31
CA LEU A 133 1.75 -3.15 -7.01
C LEU A 133 2.77 -4.09 -6.34
N PRO A 134 3.84 -3.58 -5.71
CA PRO A 134 4.77 -4.41 -4.95
C PRO A 134 4.06 -5.01 -3.73
N ALA A 135 4.36 -6.26 -3.40
CA ALA A 135 3.94 -6.83 -2.14
C ALA A 135 4.63 -6.10 -0.98
N LEU A 136 3.83 -5.64 -0.01
CA LEU A 136 4.31 -4.90 1.15
C LEU A 136 3.27 -4.90 2.27
N GLU A 137 3.70 -4.47 3.45
CA GLU A 137 2.83 -4.19 4.59
C GLU A 137 3.18 -2.81 5.15
N ILE A 138 2.17 -1.94 5.25
CA ILE A 138 2.25 -0.62 5.88
C ILE A 138 1.48 -0.67 7.18
N ASP A 139 2.05 -0.11 8.24
CA ASP A 139 1.38 0.21 9.49
C ASP A 139 1.60 1.69 9.77
N ASP A 140 0.50 2.43 9.89
CA ASP A 140 0.57 3.86 10.10
C ASP A 140 -0.58 4.38 10.98
N ALA A 141 -0.33 5.47 11.66
CA ALA A 141 -1.33 6.23 12.38
C ALA A 141 -0.88 7.69 12.51
N PRO A 142 -1.83 8.64 12.57
CA PRO A 142 -1.49 10.03 12.76
C PRO A 142 -0.64 10.26 14.01
N ARG A 143 0.40 11.09 13.88
CA ARG A 143 1.24 11.50 15.02
C ARG A 143 0.48 12.40 15.99
N PHE A 144 -0.45 13.22 15.48
CA PHE A 144 -1.26 14.15 16.26
C PHE A 144 -2.75 13.81 16.12
N ALA A 145 -3.47 13.79 17.24
CA ALA A 145 -4.90 13.53 17.28
C ALA A 145 -5.72 14.65 16.61
N TYR A 146 -5.27 15.88 16.74
CA TYR A 146 -5.89 17.04 16.10
C TYR A 146 -5.02 17.57 14.98
N ARG A 147 -5.63 17.81 13.81
CA ARG A 147 -5.02 18.41 12.63
C ARG A 147 -6.03 19.35 12.01
N GLY A 148 -5.62 20.58 11.78
CA GLY A 148 -6.48 21.58 11.18
C GLY A 148 -5.64 22.66 10.50
N MET A 149 -6.25 23.32 9.54
CA MET A 149 -5.71 24.52 8.89
C MET A 149 -6.80 25.57 8.91
N MET A 150 -6.44 26.78 9.30
CA MET A 150 -7.30 27.95 9.12
C MET A 150 -6.75 28.77 7.96
N LEU A 151 -7.60 29.02 6.96
CA LEU A 151 -7.32 29.90 5.84
C LEU A 151 -8.12 31.18 6.07
N ASP A 152 -7.44 32.30 6.28
CA ASP A 152 -8.05 33.62 6.30
C ASP A 152 -7.92 34.21 4.89
N VAL A 153 -9.08 34.51 4.28
CA VAL A 153 -9.18 35.16 2.96
C VAL A 153 -9.79 36.52 3.21
N ALA A 154 -8.93 37.53 3.38
CA ALA A 154 -9.32 38.95 3.46
C ALA A 154 -9.50 39.54 2.06
#